data_49e3d4c6b0cd878aa0e7a1bfd26f7c3e
#
_entry.id   49e3d4c6b0cd878aa0e7a1bfd26f7c3e
#
_cell.length_a   1.000
_cell.length_b   1.000
_cell.length_c   1.000
_cell.angle_alpha   90.00
_cell.angle_beta   90.00
_cell.angle_gamma   90.00
#
_symmetry.space_group_name_H-M   'P 1'
#
loop_
_entity.id
_entity.type
_entity.pdbx_description
1 polymer ?
#
loop_
_entity_poly.entity_id
_entity_poly.type
_entity_poly.pdbx_seq_one_letter_code
_entity_poly.pdbx_strand_id
1 'polypeptide(L)'
;MEKDERKAIMDKEIDLIQGCISRMAQNSFIIKGWAITLVAVALALLPETFDAKLLCGVSVVVTACFWYLDAFYLKMEKLYRLKYQWVIENRQKSDMYCYDLNPHNKKMWSPKIENEPCILRVMITKTLVPIYGSIIAFSLWMLFHL
;
A
#
# COMPACT_ATOMS: atom_id res chain seq x y z
N MET A 1 19.93 28.30 -12.52
CA MET A 1 19.94 27.95 -11.09
C MET A 1 21.34 27.50 -10.71
N GLU A 2 21.86 28.00 -9.63
CA GLU A 2 23.22 27.71 -9.17
C GLU A 2 23.31 26.24 -8.65
N LYS A 3 24.49 25.63 -8.68
CA LYS A 3 24.66 24.20 -8.34
C LYS A 3 24.29 23.91 -6.89
N ASP A 4 24.60 24.82 -5.99
CA ASP A 4 24.29 24.68 -4.56
C ASP A 4 22.79 24.83 -4.28
N GLU A 5 22.12 25.71 -5.03
CA GLU A 5 20.66 25.88 -4.95
C GLU A 5 19.93 24.61 -5.41
N ARG A 6 20.36 23.98 -6.52
CA ARG A 6 19.80 22.70 -6.99
C ARG A 6 19.98 21.57 -5.98
N LYS A 7 21.13 21.54 -5.30
CA LYS A 7 21.38 20.55 -4.26
C LYS A 7 20.43 20.73 -3.08
N ALA A 8 20.26 21.98 -2.62
CA ALA A 8 19.32 22.28 -1.51
C ALA A 8 17.86 21.91 -1.85
N ILE A 9 17.43 22.17 -3.10
CA ILE A 9 16.11 21.77 -3.60
C ILE A 9 15.97 20.24 -3.63
N MET A 10 16.99 19.55 -4.15
CA MET A 10 17.01 18.09 -4.23
C MET A 10 16.90 17.47 -2.84
N ASP A 11 17.65 17.93 -1.85
CA ASP A 11 17.63 17.41 -0.49
C ASP A 11 16.22 17.56 0.11
N LYS A 12 15.60 18.73 -0.07
CA LYS A 12 14.24 18.99 0.41
C LYS A 12 13.17 18.15 -0.30
N GLU A 13 13.28 17.96 -1.60
CA GLU A 13 12.38 17.07 -2.35
C GLU A 13 12.50 15.61 -1.89
N ILE A 14 13.74 15.15 -1.65
CA ILE A 14 14.03 13.82 -1.12
C ILE A 14 13.34 13.63 0.24
N ASP A 15 13.47 14.57 1.16
CA ASP A 15 12.84 14.51 2.49
C ASP A 15 11.31 14.43 2.38
N LEU A 16 10.69 15.25 1.51
CA LEU A 16 9.25 15.24 1.28
C LEU A 16 8.77 13.90 0.71
N ILE A 17 9.48 13.35 -0.27
CA ILE A 17 9.14 12.07 -0.91
C ILE A 17 9.34 10.92 0.08
N GLN A 18 10.41 10.91 0.87
CA GLN A 18 10.65 9.91 1.92
C GLN A 18 9.54 9.96 2.98
N GLY A 19 9.09 11.16 3.36
CA GLY A 19 7.93 11.34 4.24
C GLY A 19 6.65 10.73 3.66
N CYS A 20 6.42 10.84 2.35
CA CYS A 20 5.30 10.18 1.69
C CYS A 20 5.45 8.65 1.69
N ILE A 21 6.62 8.13 1.34
CA ILE A 21 6.93 6.68 1.35
C ILE A 21 6.68 6.10 2.75
N SER A 22 7.23 6.74 3.77
CA SER A 22 7.09 6.30 5.17
C SER A 22 5.62 6.27 5.62
N ARG A 23 4.84 7.31 5.29
CA ARG A 23 3.39 7.33 5.60
C ARG A 23 2.62 6.23 4.89
N MET A 24 2.93 5.94 3.61
CA MET A 24 2.27 4.86 2.86
C MET A 24 2.60 3.49 3.47
N ALA A 25 3.87 3.25 3.80
CA ALA A 25 4.31 2.02 4.47
C ALA A 25 3.67 1.85 5.85
N GLN A 26 3.59 2.92 6.64
CA GLN A 26 2.94 2.91 7.96
C GLN A 26 1.44 2.63 7.86
N ASN A 27 0.73 3.24 6.91
CA ASN A 27 -0.68 2.99 6.69
C ASN A 27 -0.93 1.52 6.29
N SER A 28 -0.10 0.97 5.40
CA SER A 28 -0.15 -0.46 5.04
C SER A 28 0.03 -1.36 6.27
N PHE A 29 0.97 -1.04 7.16
CA PHE A 29 1.18 -1.79 8.40
C PHE A 29 -0.02 -1.70 9.36
N ILE A 30 -0.57 -0.51 9.56
CA ILE A 30 -1.75 -0.27 10.41
C ILE A 30 -2.97 -1.05 9.90
N ILE A 31 -3.20 -1.06 8.58
CA ILE A 31 -4.32 -1.81 7.96
C ILE A 31 -4.21 -3.30 8.22
N LYS A 32 -3.01 -3.88 8.13
CA LYS A 32 -2.79 -5.30 8.48
C LYS A 32 -3.13 -5.57 9.95
N GLY A 33 -2.70 -4.68 10.84
CA GLY A 33 -3.04 -4.76 12.27
C GLY A 33 -4.55 -4.76 12.51
N TRP A 34 -5.27 -3.81 11.90
CA TRP A 34 -6.72 -3.72 12.01
C TRP A 34 -7.42 -4.97 11.45
N ALA A 35 -7.00 -5.48 10.28
CA ALA A 35 -7.59 -6.66 9.68
C ALA A 35 -7.49 -7.88 10.62
N ILE A 36 -6.30 -8.12 11.17
CA ILE A 36 -6.06 -9.22 12.12
C ILE A 36 -6.89 -9.05 13.40
N THR A 37 -6.91 -7.84 13.96
CA THR A 37 -7.65 -7.54 15.19
C THR A 37 -9.16 -7.75 15.02
N LEU A 38 -9.74 -7.24 13.92
CA LEU A 38 -11.17 -7.38 13.65
C LEU A 38 -11.57 -8.86 13.47
N VAL A 39 -10.75 -9.64 12.78
CA VAL A 39 -11.00 -11.08 12.62
C VAL A 39 -10.88 -11.80 13.96
N ALA A 40 -9.89 -11.49 14.79
CA ALA A 40 -9.73 -12.07 16.11
C ALA A 40 -10.93 -11.76 17.01
N VAL A 41 -11.43 -10.52 17.00
CA VAL A 41 -12.64 -10.11 17.75
C VAL A 41 -13.86 -10.85 17.22
N ALA A 42 -14.02 -10.96 15.90
CA ALA A 42 -15.12 -11.70 15.29
C ALA A 42 -15.13 -13.16 15.73
N LEU A 43 -13.97 -13.82 15.76
CA LEU A 43 -13.84 -15.20 16.24
C LEU A 43 -14.13 -15.35 17.74
N ALA A 44 -13.75 -14.38 18.57
CA ALA A 44 -14.03 -14.39 20.00
C ALA A 44 -15.53 -14.26 20.33
N LEU A 45 -16.30 -13.62 19.46
CA LEU A 45 -17.76 -13.42 19.64
C LEU A 45 -18.60 -14.60 19.09
N LEU A 46 -17.98 -15.55 18.35
CA LEU A 46 -18.68 -16.70 17.76
C LEU A 46 -19.50 -17.55 18.73
N PRO A 47 -19.05 -17.83 20.00
CA PRO A 47 -19.73 -18.81 20.84
C PRO A 47 -21.05 -18.34 21.46
N GLU A 48 -21.34 -17.05 21.57
CA GLU A 48 -22.35 -16.60 22.53
C GLU A 48 -23.55 -15.82 21.98
N THR A 49 -23.51 -15.20 20.82
CA THR A 49 -24.52 -14.19 20.44
C THR A 49 -24.95 -14.08 19.01
N PHE A 50 -24.23 -14.66 18.04
CA PHE A 50 -24.48 -14.43 16.60
C PHE A 50 -24.55 -15.72 15.78
N ASP A 51 -25.27 -15.66 14.65
CA ASP A 51 -25.21 -16.69 13.62
C ASP A 51 -23.77 -16.77 13.07
N ALA A 52 -23.10 -17.89 13.32
CA ALA A 52 -21.71 -18.14 12.96
C ALA A 52 -21.49 -17.98 11.43
N LYS A 53 -22.47 -18.36 10.61
CA LYS A 53 -22.40 -18.22 9.16
C LYS A 53 -22.41 -16.76 8.72
N LEU A 54 -23.27 -15.94 9.33
CA LEU A 54 -23.30 -14.50 9.06
C LEU A 54 -21.95 -13.85 9.41
N LEU A 55 -21.39 -14.20 10.57
CA LEU A 55 -20.14 -13.62 11.05
C LEU A 55 -18.95 -14.01 10.16
N CYS A 56 -18.88 -15.27 9.72
CA CYS A 56 -17.87 -15.72 8.76
C CYS A 56 -18.00 -15.01 7.41
N GLY A 57 -19.23 -14.83 6.89
CA GLY A 57 -19.48 -14.10 5.66
C GLY A 57 -19.04 -12.64 5.74
N VAL A 58 -19.37 -11.94 6.83
CA VAL A 58 -18.91 -10.56 7.08
C VAL A 58 -17.39 -10.50 7.17
N SER A 59 -16.75 -11.44 7.85
CA SER A 59 -15.28 -11.51 7.95
C SER A 59 -14.61 -11.60 6.58
N VAL A 60 -15.15 -12.39 5.65
CA VAL A 60 -14.61 -12.49 4.27
C VAL A 60 -14.70 -11.14 3.56
N VAL A 61 -15.86 -10.47 3.61
CA VAL A 61 -16.06 -9.16 2.95
C VAL A 61 -15.13 -8.10 3.52
N VAL A 62 -15.06 -8.00 4.85
CA VAL A 62 -14.19 -7.04 5.55
C VAL A 62 -12.73 -7.29 5.20
N THR A 63 -12.28 -8.54 5.22
CA THR A 63 -10.90 -8.91 4.88
C THR A 63 -10.57 -8.54 3.43
N ALA A 64 -11.48 -8.74 2.48
CA ALA A 64 -11.30 -8.35 1.09
C ALA A 64 -11.15 -6.82 0.94
N CYS A 65 -11.94 -6.02 1.68
CA CYS A 65 -11.81 -4.57 1.71
C CYS A 65 -10.45 -4.12 2.25
N PHE A 66 -9.98 -4.71 3.35
CA PHE A 66 -8.66 -4.40 3.91
C PHE A 66 -7.53 -4.82 2.97
N TRP A 67 -7.66 -5.95 2.28
CA TRP A 67 -6.70 -6.40 1.27
C TRP A 67 -6.56 -5.40 0.13
N TYR A 68 -7.69 -4.88 -0.36
CA TYR A 68 -7.69 -3.85 -1.40
C TYR A 68 -7.01 -2.55 -0.92
N LEU A 69 -7.36 -2.07 0.29
CA LEU A 69 -6.78 -0.85 0.87
C LEU A 69 -5.28 -0.98 1.08
N ASP A 70 -4.81 -2.12 1.59
CA ASP A 70 -3.39 -2.37 1.77
C ASP A 70 -2.63 -2.40 0.43
N ALA A 71 -3.20 -3.06 -0.57
CA ALA A 71 -2.66 -3.05 -1.92
C ALA A 71 -2.59 -1.64 -2.52
N PHE A 72 -3.57 -0.78 -2.23
CA PHE A 72 -3.58 0.61 -2.65
C PHE A 72 -2.40 1.39 -2.03
N TYR A 73 -2.19 1.29 -0.71
CA TYR A 73 -1.07 1.98 -0.06
C TYR A 73 0.29 1.46 -0.53
N LEU A 74 0.45 0.16 -0.73
CA LEU A 74 1.67 -0.42 -1.31
C LEU A 74 1.90 0.02 -2.76
N LYS A 75 0.85 0.19 -3.55
CA LYS A 75 0.93 0.75 -4.89
C LYS A 75 1.45 2.19 -4.83
N MET A 76 0.86 3.01 -3.95
CA MET A 76 1.30 4.40 -3.75
C MET A 76 2.76 4.49 -3.31
N GLU A 77 3.17 3.65 -2.36
CA GLU A 77 4.57 3.56 -1.93
C GLU A 77 5.51 3.28 -3.12
N LYS A 78 5.16 2.31 -3.99
CA LYS A 78 5.95 1.99 -5.18
C LYS A 78 6.06 3.19 -6.13
N LEU A 79 4.98 3.93 -6.36
CA LEU A 79 4.99 5.12 -7.21
C LEU A 79 5.89 6.23 -6.63
N TYR A 80 5.85 6.47 -5.33
CA TYR A 80 6.75 7.42 -4.68
C TYR A 80 8.21 6.97 -4.72
N ARG A 81 8.50 5.68 -4.67
CA ARG A 81 9.87 5.15 -4.85
C ARG A 81 10.41 5.40 -6.26
N LEU A 82 9.55 5.28 -7.30
CA LEU A 82 9.93 5.63 -8.67
C LEU A 82 10.27 7.11 -8.80
N LYS A 83 9.46 7.97 -8.19
CA LYS A 83 9.68 9.41 -8.16
C LYS A 83 10.97 9.79 -7.43
N TYR A 84 11.22 9.18 -6.27
CA TYR A 84 12.46 9.33 -5.51
C TYR A 84 13.68 9.03 -6.38
N GLN A 85 13.65 7.92 -7.12
CA GLN A 85 14.75 7.52 -7.99
C GLN A 85 14.96 8.53 -9.12
N TRP A 86 13.89 9.03 -9.73
CA TRP A 86 13.97 10.06 -10.77
C TRP A 86 14.61 11.35 -10.24
N VAL A 87 14.24 11.80 -9.06
CA VAL A 87 14.79 13.02 -8.44
C VAL A 87 16.30 12.88 -8.23
N ILE A 88 16.78 11.74 -7.69
CA ILE A 88 18.21 11.50 -7.50
C ILE A 88 18.98 11.54 -8.82
N GLU A 89 18.44 10.96 -9.89
CA GLU A 89 19.12 10.82 -11.16
C GLU A 89 19.12 12.12 -11.98
N ASN A 90 18.08 12.94 -11.85
CA ASN A 90 17.80 14.03 -12.80
C ASN A 90 17.86 15.43 -12.19
N ARG A 91 17.63 15.63 -10.87
CA ARG A 91 17.52 16.97 -10.29
C ARG A 91 18.76 17.82 -10.46
N GLN A 92 19.95 17.23 -10.40
CA GLN A 92 21.18 17.98 -10.62
C GLN A 92 21.36 18.49 -12.06
N LYS A 93 20.64 17.89 -13.01
CA LYS A 93 20.74 18.18 -14.45
C LYS A 93 19.58 19.02 -14.97
N SER A 94 18.43 19.03 -14.29
CA SER A 94 17.20 19.63 -14.78
C SER A 94 16.39 20.26 -13.65
N ASP A 95 15.84 21.44 -13.92
CA ASP A 95 14.94 22.16 -13.01
C ASP A 95 13.45 21.83 -13.26
N MET A 96 13.18 20.88 -14.19
CA MET A 96 11.81 20.48 -14.52
C MET A 96 11.14 19.75 -13.35
N TYR A 97 9.86 20.00 -13.18
CA TYR A 97 9.02 19.34 -12.14
C TYR A 97 9.52 19.54 -10.71
N CYS A 98 10.11 20.72 -10.38
CA CYS A 98 10.48 21.06 -9.01
C CYS A 98 9.27 21.01 -8.09
N TYR A 99 9.41 20.35 -6.93
CA TYR A 99 8.37 20.17 -5.92
C TYR A 99 7.07 19.52 -6.43
N ASP A 100 7.10 18.86 -7.59
CA ASP A 100 5.98 18.05 -8.03
C ASP A 100 5.92 16.76 -7.20
N LEU A 101 4.97 16.67 -6.26
CA LEU A 101 4.73 15.50 -5.41
C LEU A 101 3.65 14.56 -5.98
N ASN A 102 3.11 14.82 -7.18
CA ASN A 102 2.13 13.92 -7.79
C ASN A 102 2.76 12.59 -8.19
N PRO A 103 2.42 11.46 -7.52
CA PRO A 103 3.03 10.15 -7.80
C PRO A 103 2.66 9.60 -9.18
N HIS A 104 1.57 10.09 -9.79
CA HIS A 104 1.09 9.66 -11.10
C HIS A 104 1.74 10.41 -12.28
N ASN A 105 2.69 11.32 -12.02
CA ASN A 105 3.42 11.99 -13.10
C ASN A 105 4.40 11.01 -13.77
N LYS A 106 3.95 10.38 -14.86
CA LYS A 106 4.72 9.40 -15.63
C LYS A 106 6.06 9.95 -16.18
N LYS A 107 6.16 11.26 -16.38
CA LYS A 107 7.40 11.92 -16.84
C LYS A 107 8.53 11.88 -15.81
N MET A 108 8.18 11.64 -14.56
CA MET A 108 9.11 11.46 -13.44
C MET A 108 9.28 9.97 -13.06
N TRP A 109 9.00 9.05 -13.95
CA TRP A 109 9.29 7.63 -13.76
C TRP A 109 10.53 7.21 -14.56
N SER A 110 11.15 6.11 -14.19
CA SER A 110 12.22 5.52 -14.97
C SER A 110 11.72 5.15 -16.37
N PRO A 111 12.48 5.41 -17.46
CA PRO A 111 12.07 5.07 -18.82
C PRO A 111 11.81 3.57 -19.04
N LYS A 112 12.20 2.71 -18.08
CA LYS A 112 11.91 1.27 -18.11
C LYS A 112 10.49 0.91 -17.68
N ILE A 113 9.71 1.88 -17.15
CA ILE A 113 8.37 1.67 -16.59
C ILE A 113 7.38 2.51 -17.39
N GLU A 114 6.78 1.89 -18.39
CA GLU A 114 5.76 2.53 -19.23
C GLU A 114 4.40 2.63 -18.57
N ASN A 115 4.07 1.66 -17.72
CA ASN A 115 2.73 1.53 -17.17
C ASN A 115 2.72 1.54 -15.64
N GLU A 116 1.68 2.18 -15.12
CA GLU A 116 1.38 2.19 -13.69
C GLU A 116 1.16 0.75 -13.16
N PRO A 117 1.71 0.40 -11.99
CA PRO A 117 1.47 -0.92 -11.40
C PRO A 117 -0.03 -1.18 -11.24
N CYS A 118 -0.53 -2.27 -11.83
CA CYS A 118 -1.91 -2.67 -11.65
C CYS A 118 -2.16 -3.09 -10.20
N ILE A 119 -3.23 -2.57 -9.58
CA ILE A 119 -3.56 -2.86 -8.18
C ILE A 119 -3.76 -4.37 -7.94
N LEU A 120 -4.37 -5.08 -8.89
CA LEU A 120 -4.56 -6.53 -8.79
C LEU A 120 -3.22 -7.28 -8.71
N ARG A 121 -2.21 -6.83 -9.48
CA ARG A 121 -0.87 -7.41 -9.40
C ARG A 121 -0.21 -7.13 -8.05
N VAL A 122 -0.50 -5.99 -7.43
CA VAL A 122 -0.02 -5.67 -6.08
C VAL A 122 -0.72 -6.54 -5.05
N MET A 123 -2.03 -6.80 -5.18
CA MET A 123 -2.77 -7.70 -4.30
C MET A 123 -2.18 -9.13 -4.27
N ILE A 124 -1.68 -9.62 -5.41
CA ILE A 124 -1.10 -10.97 -5.54
C ILE A 124 0.39 -10.98 -5.16
N THR A 125 0.89 -10.01 -4.42
CA THR A 125 2.29 -10.03 -3.97
C THR A 125 2.52 -11.05 -2.85
N LYS A 126 3.77 -11.54 -2.77
CA LYS A 126 4.21 -12.52 -1.75
C LYS A 126 4.02 -12.05 -0.31
N THR A 127 3.81 -10.75 -0.10
CA THR A 127 3.60 -10.16 1.23
C THR A 127 2.13 -10.09 1.63
N LEU A 128 1.21 -9.90 0.67
CA LEU A 128 -0.22 -9.73 0.94
C LEU A 128 -0.99 -11.05 0.92
N VAL A 129 -0.68 -11.92 -0.05
CA VAL A 129 -1.38 -13.20 -0.23
C VAL A 129 -1.34 -14.09 1.03
N PRO A 130 -0.20 -14.29 1.71
CA PRO A 130 -0.17 -15.13 2.90
C PRO A 130 -1.06 -14.61 4.04
N ILE A 131 -1.10 -13.31 4.24
CA ILE A 131 -1.85 -12.68 5.35
C ILE A 131 -3.34 -12.75 5.06
N TYR A 132 -3.78 -12.14 3.96
CA TYR A 132 -5.21 -12.04 3.64
C TYR A 132 -5.79 -13.36 3.12
N GLY A 133 -4.99 -14.11 2.37
CA GLY A 133 -5.38 -15.43 1.86
C GLY A 133 -5.62 -16.45 2.97
N SER A 134 -4.78 -16.48 4.01
CA SER A 134 -4.98 -17.37 5.16
C SER A 134 -6.24 -17.02 5.94
N ILE A 135 -6.51 -15.74 6.15
CA ILE A 135 -7.72 -15.28 6.85
C ILE A 135 -8.98 -15.68 6.07
N ILE A 136 -9.00 -15.42 4.75
CA ILE A 136 -10.15 -15.78 3.89
C ILE A 136 -10.33 -17.30 3.85
N ALA A 137 -9.25 -18.07 3.66
CA ALA A 137 -9.32 -19.52 3.63
C ALA A 137 -9.87 -20.09 4.93
N PHE A 138 -9.42 -19.57 6.08
CA PHE A 138 -9.91 -19.97 7.39
C PHE A 138 -11.39 -19.60 7.58
N SER A 139 -11.81 -18.39 7.22
CA SER A 139 -13.20 -17.95 7.32
C SER A 139 -14.13 -18.78 6.43
N LEU A 140 -13.69 -19.12 5.22
CA LEU A 140 -14.45 -20.00 4.31
C LEU A 140 -14.53 -21.44 4.85
N TRP A 141 -13.41 -21.96 5.38
CA TRP A 141 -13.42 -23.29 5.99
C TRP A 141 -14.43 -23.38 7.15
N MET A 142 -14.45 -22.39 8.03
CA MET A 142 -15.45 -22.28 9.11
C MET A 142 -16.87 -22.20 8.56
N LEU A 143 -17.12 -21.42 7.49
CA LEU A 143 -18.45 -21.28 6.87
C LEU A 143 -19.02 -22.60 6.35
N PHE A 144 -18.16 -23.50 5.87
CA PHE A 144 -18.59 -24.81 5.32
C PHE A 144 -18.71 -25.91 6.39
N HIS A 145 -18.09 -25.73 7.56
CA HIS A 145 -18.07 -26.74 8.62
C HIS A 145 -18.99 -26.40 9.81
N LEU A 146 -19.54 -25.19 9.88
CA LEU A 146 -20.59 -24.76 10.81
C LEU A 146 -21.97 -24.80 10.13
#